data_e8b4d662db97b49d6fd5d260ca53d5c4
#
_entry.id   e8b4d662db97b49d6fd5d260ca53d5c4
#
_cell.length_a   1.000
_cell.length_b   1.000
_cell.length_c   1.000
_cell.angle_alpha   90.00
_cell.angle_beta   90.00
_cell.angle_gamma   90.00
#
_symmetry.space_group_name_H-M   'P 1'
#
loop_
_entity.id
_entity.type
_entity.pdbx_description
1 polymer ?
#
loop_
_entity_poly.entity_id
_entity_poly.type
_entity_poly.pdbx_seq_one_letter_code
_entity_poly.pdbx_strand_id
1 'polypeptide(L)'
;MERRSRTAEVLEVGDDLNIRAAGSRDELEQAYRLVYLSFLQREYIQASASELRLSFFNALPETVTFIADLRGEIIATVTLVPDSPAGLPMDEIYRHEIQALRDQGRRLAEVTMLADRRHEMRRALPVVLLLMKRVFDYSTLVLKANDLCITINPRHETYYRRFLLFQQLGGLKSYPSVRNNPALAERLDLDRVREECEGNDRLLTQFFTDRTPMGTLRERYMMTAEDVQRFFVELTDTFREAPADKITYLTRLHPEYPWGQWRP
;
A
#
# COMPACT_ATOMS: atom_id res chain seq x y z
N MET A 1 -34.59 -3.37 -21.89
CA MET A 1 -34.00 -2.15 -21.28
C MET A 1 -33.30 -2.62 -19.99
N GLU A 2 -32.05 -3.04 -20.14
CA GLU A 2 -31.23 -3.60 -19.07
C GLU A 2 -30.89 -2.50 -18.04
N ARG A 3 -31.23 -2.76 -16.78
CA ARG A 3 -30.75 -1.93 -15.66
C ARG A 3 -29.23 -2.11 -15.58
N ARG A 4 -28.48 -1.15 -16.10
CA ARG A 4 -27.05 -1.02 -15.78
C ARG A 4 -26.92 -1.05 -14.25
N SER A 5 -26.04 -1.93 -13.76
CA SER A 5 -25.79 -2.10 -12.33
C SER A 5 -25.37 -0.76 -11.71
N ARG A 6 -25.94 -0.41 -10.57
CA ARG A 6 -25.57 0.79 -9.78
C ARG A 6 -24.06 0.84 -9.44
N THR A 7 -23.39 -0.30 -9.43
CA THR A 7 -21.93 -0.41 -9.23
C THR A 7 -21.16 0.17 -10.40
N ALA A 8 -21.62 -0.05 -11.66
CA ALA A 8 -21.03 0.58 -12.83
C ALA A 8 -21.16 2.11 -12.79
N GLU A 9 -22.31 2.64 -12.32
CA GLU A 9 -22.52 4.09 -12.17
C GLU A 9 -21.66 4.72 -11.05
N VAL A 10 -21.36 3.99 -9.98
CA VAL A 10 -20.46 4.47 -8.89
C VAL A 10 -18.99 4.44 -9.34
N LEU A 11 -18.64 3.56 -10.28
CA LEU A 11 -17.29 3.38 -10.83
C LEU A 11 -17.11 4.02 -12.22
N GLU A 12 -18.06 4.77 -12.76
CA GLU A 12 -17.85 5.63 -13.94
C GLU A 12 -16.84 6.74 -13.63
N VAL A 13 -15.61 6.32 -13.47
CA VAL A 13 -14.43 7.17 -13.60
C VAL A 13 -14.08 7.14 -15.08
N GLY A 14 -13.96 8.33 -15.72
CA GLY A 14 -13.86 8.42 -17.17
C GLY A 14 -12.80 7.49 -17.80
N ASP A 15 -12.95 7.22 -19.09
CA ASP A 15 -12.13 6.27 -19.89
C ASP A 15 -10.61 6.48 -19.82
N ASP A 16 -10.16 7.62 -19.31
CA ASP A 16 -8.76 8.03 -19.19
C ASP A 16 -8.08 7.64 -17.86
N LEU A 17 -8.81 7.04 -16.90
CA LEU A 17 -8.22 6.60 -15.64
C LEU A 17 -7.67 5.17 -15.76
N ASN A 18 -6.38 5.02 -15.49
CA ASN A 18 -5.70 3.73 -15.46
C ASN A 18 -5.24 3.38 -14.04
N ILE A 19 -5.68 2.22 -13.52
CA ILE A 19 -5.29 1.72 -12.20
C ILE A 19 -4.37 0.51 -12.38
N ARG A 20 -3.11 0.64 -12.01
CA ARG A 20 -2.07 -0.39 -12.20
C ARG A 20 -0.93 -0.23 -11.20
N ALA A 21 0.00 -1.16 -11.19
CA ALA A 21 1.29 -0.94 -10.53
C ALA A 21 2.10 0.12 -11.30
N ALA A 22 2.96 0.85 -10.61
CA ALA A 22 3.89 1.78 -11.24
C ALA A 22 4.80 1.02 -12.21
N GLY A 23 4.97 1.54 -13.43
CA GLY A 23 5.70 0.94 -14.53
C GLY A 23 7.03 1.63 -14.85
N SER A 24 7.40 2.69 -14.11
CA SER A 24 8.65 3.43 -14.33
C SER A 24 9.16 4.09 -13.04
N ARG A 25 10.43 4.50 -13.07
CA ARG A 25 11.07 5.33 -12.01
C ARG A 25 10.28 6.62 -11.78
N ASP A 26 9.92 7.29 -12.85
CA ASP A 26 9.23 8.59 -12.78
C ASP A 26 7.85 8.46 -12.12
N GLU A 27 7.13 7.37 -12.38
CA GLU A 27 5.85 7.09 -11.73
C GLU A 27 6.00 6.79 -10.24
N LEU A 28 7.06 6.07 -9.85
CA LEU A 28 7.37 5.86 -8.43
C LEU A 28 7.70 7.19 -7.74
N GLU A 29 8.51 8.05 -8.37
CA GLU A 29 8.85 9.37 -7.82
C GLU A 29 7.61 10.24 -7.66
N GLN A 30 6.72 10.29 -8.65
CA GLN A 30 5.43 10.98 -8.55
C GLN A 30 4.56 10.42 -7.41
N ALA A 31 4.50 9.10 -7.27
CA ALA A 31 3.74 8.44 -6.19
C ALA A 31 4.30 8.81 -4.80
N TYR A 32 5.63 8.76 -4.62
CA TYR A 32 6.28 9.14 -3.35
C TYR A 32 6.12 10.62 -3.02
N ARG A 33 6.15 11.48 -4.02
CA ARG A 33 5.85 12.92 -3.88
C ARG A 33 4.41 13.16 -3.48
N LEU A 34 3.46 12.42 -4.07
CA LEU A 34 2.05 12.52 -3.69
C LEU A 34 1.82 12.09 -2.23
N VAL A 35 2.48 11.00 -1.78
CA VAL A 35 2.44 10.59 -0.38
C VAL A 35 3.00 11.69 0.52
N TYR A 36 4.16 12.27 0.17
CA TYR A 36 4.77 13.35 0.92
C TYR A 36 3.82 14.54 1.08
N LEU A 37 3.26 15.06 -0.01
CA LEU A 37 2.33 16.19 0.02
C LEU A 37 1.09 15.90 0.86
N SER A 38 0.52 14.70 0.68
CA SER A 38 -0.64 14.25 1.44
C SER A 38 -0.37 14.14 2.94
N PHE A 39 0.81 13.64 3.33
CA PHE A 39 1.21 13.47 4.73
C PHE A 39 1.62 14.79 5.36
N LEU A 40 2.30 15.66 4.62
CA LEU A 40 2.65 17.00 5.08
C LEU A 40 1.39 17.84 5.38
N GLN A 41 0.41 17.83 4.47
CA GLN A 41 -0.86 18.52 4.65
C GLN A 41 -1.65 18.05 5.88
N ARG A 42 -1.49 16.77 6.24
CA ARG A 42 -2.13 16.18 7.44
C ARG A 42 -1.28 16.29 8.70
N GLU A 43 -0.14 16.97 8.61
CA GLU A 43 0.84 17.10 9.69
C GLU A 43 1.39 15.77 10.21
N TYR A 44 1.39 14.72 9.38
CA TYR A 44 1.95 13.40 9.71
C TYR A 44 3.47 13.36 9.60
N ILE A 45 4.07 14.31 8.87
CA ILE A 45 5.52 14.43 8.70
C ILE A 45 5.93 15.91 8.78
N GLN A 46 7.23 16.15 8.93
CA GLN A 46 7.82 17.46 8.72
C GLN A 46 8.27 17.62 7.27
N ALA A 47 8.44 18.88 6.84
CA ALA A 47 9.00 19.18 5.53
C ALA A 47 10.44 18.64 5.42
N SER A 48 10.75 18.05 4.27
CA SER A 48 12.08 17.55 3.90
C SER A 48 12.51 18.12 2.56
N ALA A 49 13.82 18.23 2.35
CA ALA A 49 14.37 18.78 1.10
C ALA A 49 14.08 17.90 -0.13
N SER A 50 13.93 16.59 0.06
CA SER A 50 13.61 15.67 -1.04
C SER A 50 12.18 15.79 -1.55
N GLU A 51 11.27 16.27 -0.69
CA GLU A 51 9.83 16.25 -0.95
C GLU A 51 9.29 14.86 -1.34
N LEU A 52 9.94 13.79 -0.85
CA LEU A 52 9.54 12.40 -1.06
C LEU A 52 9.21 11.74 0.27
N ARG A 53 8.16 10.91 0.27
CA ARG A 53 7.86 10.02 1.38
C ARG A 53 7.92 8.57 0.92
N LEU A 54 8.96 7.90 1.36
CA LEU A 54 9.17 6.47 1.19
C LEU A 54 9.74 5.90 2.49
N SER A 55 9.81 4.60 2.59
CA SER A 55 10.36 3.89 3.74
C SER A 55 11.32 2.80 3.25
N PHE A 56 12.08 2.23 4.17
CA PHE A 56 12.92 1.06 3.90
C PHE A 56 12.19 -0.03 3.09
N PHE A 57 10.91 -0.27 3.41
CA PHE A 57 10.11 -1.31 2.76
C PHE A 57 9.87 -1.08 1.27
N ASN A 58 9.97 0.16 0.80
CA ASN A 58 9.86 0.45 -0.64
C ASN A 58 11.07 -0.07 -1.44
N ALA A 59 12.21 -0.35 -0.78
CA ALA A 59 13.38 -0.96 -1.41
C ALA A 59 13.25 -2.50 -1.55
N LEU A 60 12.27 -3.12 -0.91
CA LEU A 60 12.07 -4.57 -1.03
C LEU A 60 11.50 -4.92 -2.41
N PRO A 61 12.09 -5.87 -3.16
CA PRO A 61 11.64 -6.23 -4.51
C PRO A 61 10.20 -6.69 -4.58
N GLU A 62 9.67 -7.29 -3.49
CA GLU A 62 8.30 -7.77 -3.41
C GLU A 62 7.26 -6.67 -3.15
N THR A 63 7.71 -5.49 -2.71
CA THR A 63 6.82 -4.34 -2.46
C THR A 63 6.29 -3.79 -3.78
N VAL A 64 5.00 -3.47 -3.81
CA VAL A 64 4.34 -2.94 -5.00
C VAL A 64 3.65 -1.62 -4.69
N THR A 65 3.95 -0.59 -5.47
CA THR A 65 3.24 0.68 -5.45
C THR A 65 2.22 0.69 -6.59
N PHE A 66 0.93 0.72 -6.24
CA PHE A 66 -0.16 0.90 -7.18
C PHE A 66 -0.47 2.38 -7.34
N ILE A 67 -0.82 2.77 -8.54
CA ILE A 67 -1.10 4.15 -8.93
C ILE A 67 -2.45 4.26 -9.65
N ALA A 68 -3.07 5.39 -9.48
CA ALA A 68 -4.17 5.85 -10.31
C ALA A 68 -3.63 6.95 -11.22
N ASP A 69 -3.43 6.59 -12.46
CA ASP A 69 -2.92 7.45 -13.52
C ASP A 69 -4.08 8.06 -14.31
N LEU A 70 -4.19 9.37 -14.33
CA LEU A 70 -5.14 10.11 -15.15
C LEU A 70 -4.36 10.93 -16.16
N ARG A 71 -4.27 10.46 -17.41
CA ARG A 71 -3.59 11.15 -18.53
C ARG A 71 -2.12 11.45 -18.27
N GLY A 72 -1.40 10.53 -17.62
CA GLY A 72 0.02 10.67 -17.28
C GLY A 72 0.28 11.39 -15.95
N GLU A 73 -0.75 11.78 -15.22
CA GLU A 73 -0.65 12.37 -13.89
C GLU A 73 -1.10 11.37 -12.80
N ILE A 74 -0.27 11.15 -11.80
CA ILE A 74 -0.62 10.27 -10.67
C ILE A 74 -1.48 11.04 -9.68
N ILE A 75 -2.76 10.66 -9.61
CA ILE A 75 -3.77 11.32 -8.78
C ILE A 75 -4.06 10.59 -7.47
N ALA A 76 -3.71 9.32 -7.39
CA ALA A 76 -3.76 8.56 -6.14
C ALA A 76 -2.76 7.41 -6.18
N THR A 77 -2.33 6.95 -5.01
CA THR A 77 -1.37 5.85 -4.86
C THR A 77 -1.62 5.07 -3.57
N VAL A 78 -1.18 3.82 -3.55
CA VAL A 78 -1.14 2.95 -2.38
C VAL A 78 0.01 1.95 -2.52
N THR A 79 0.69 1.66 -1.43
CA THR A 79 1.78 0.67 -1.40
C THR A 79 1.33 -0.59 -0.67
N LEU A 80 1.63 -1.74 -1.24
CA LEU A 80 1.45 -3.07 -0.64
C LEU A 80 2.81 -3.66 -0.29
N VAL A 81 3.02 -3.95 0.98
CA VAL A 81 4.26 -4.55 1.52
C VAL A 81 3.96 -5.98 1.96
N PRO A 82 4.44 -7.01 1.25
CA PRO A 82 4.37 -8.39 1.72
C PRO A 82 5.24 -8.61 2.95
N ASP A 83 4.77 -9.47 3.87
CA ASP A 83 5.56 -9.85 5.03
C ASP A 83 6.85 -10.59 4.62
N SER A 84 7.92 -10.30 5.32
CA SER A 84 9.25 -10.79 5.01
C SER A 84 10.10 -10.90 6.29
N PRO A 85 11.32 -11.42 6.23
CA PRO A 85 12.27 -11.35 7.36
C PRO A 85 12.54 -9.93 7.88
N ALA A 86 12.30 -8.89 7.07
CA ALA A 86 12.36 -7.49 7.53
C ALA A 86 11.12 -7.06 8.31
N GLY A 87 10.09 -7.90 8.37
CA GLY A 87 8.80 -7.61 8.98
C GLY A 87 7.91 -6.73 8.09
N LEU A 88 6.93 -6.10 8.73
CA LEU A 88 5.98 -5.15 8.15
C LEU A 88 6.19 -3.74 8.75
N PRO A 89 5.82 -2.65 8.07
CA PRO A 89 5.84 -1.30 8.65
C PRO A 89 5.15 -1.22 10.02
N MET A 90 4.00 -1.83 10.18
CA MET A 90 3.22 -1.80 11.41
C MET A 90 3.82 -2.60 12.58
N ASP A 91 4.84 -3.44 12.34
CA ASP A 91 5.60 -4.09 13.43
C ASP A 91 6.24 -3.07 14.39
N GLU A 92 6.40 -1.82 13.96
CA GLU A 92 6.89 -0.72 14.82
C GLU A 92 6.06 -0.59 16.09
N ILE A 93 4.73 -0.72 15.98
CA ILE A 93 3.81 -0.52 17.11
C ILE A 93 2.86 -1.71 17.37
N TYR A 94 2.67 -2.61 16.40
CA TYR A 94 1.75 -3.76 16.49
C TYR A 94 2.46 -5.11 16.36
N ARG A 95 3.75 -5.18 16.73
CA ARG A 95 4.55 -6.41 16.60
C ARG A 95 3.90 -7.62 17.24
N HIS A 96 3.29 -7.47 18.42
CA HIS A 96 2.68 -8.57 19.15
C HIS A 96 1.47 -9.14 18.39
N GLU A 97 0.60 -8.25 17.92
CA GLU A 97 -0.61 -8.59 17.18
C GLU A 97 -0.27 -9.27 15.84
N ILE A 98 0.74 -8.75 15.14
CA ILE A 98 1.22 -9.31 13.87
C ILE A 98 1.91 -10.66 14.10
N GLN A 99 2.74 -10.78 15.15
CA GLN A 99 3.39 -12.05 15.47
C GLN A 99 2.38 -13.15 15.76
N ALA A 100 1.28 -12.85 16.45
CA ALA A 100 0.22 -13.82 16.70
C ALA A 100 -0.42 -14.39 15.42
N LEU A 101 -0.48 -13.59 14.33
CA LEU A 101 -0.92 -14.08 13.03
C LEU A 101 0.16 -14.92 12.35
N ARG A 102 1.44 -14.53 12.43
CA ARG A 102 2.58 -15.32 11.92
C ARG A 102 2.66 -16.68 12.59
N ASP A 103 2.48 -16.74 13.91
CA ASP A 103 2.51 -17.98 14.69
C ASP A 103 1.38 -18.95 14.29
N GLN A 104 0.28 -18.44 13.73
CA GLN A 104 -0.79 -19.23 13.13
C GLN A 104 -0.46 -19.68 11.68
N GLY A 105 0.74 -19.39 11.18
CA GLY A 105 1.15 -19.70 9.81
C GLY A 105 0.47 -18.87 8.72
N ARG A 106 -0.12 -17.73 9.08
CA ARG A 106 -0.80 -16.86 8.12
C ARG A 106 0.21 -16.04 7.32
N ARG A 107 -0.03 -15.95 6.02
CA ARG A 107 0.74 -15.10 5.10
C ARG A 107 0.13 -13.71 5.06
N LEU A 108 0.91 -12.70 5.43
CA LEU A 108 0.45 -11.35 5.65
C LEU A 108 0.96 -10.40 4.57
N ALA A 109 0.22 -9.32 4.32
CA ALA A 109 0.71 -8.15 3.61
C ALA A 109 0.10 -6.89 4.23
N GLU A 110 0.87 -5.79 4.28
CA GLU A 110 0.40 -4.50 4.78
C GLU A 110 0.10 -3.54 3.64
N VAL A 111 -1.08 -2.93 3.70
CA VAL A 111 -1.46 -1.81 2.85
C VAL A 111 -1.09 -0.52 3.56
N THR A 112 -0.23 0.26 2.94
CA THR A 112 0.32 1.49 3.52
C THR A 112 0.43 2.62 2.50
N MET A 113 0.79 3.82 2.95
CA MET A 113 1.05 4.98 2.08
C MET A 113 -0.08 5.30 1.10
N LEU A 114 -1.34 5.10 1.51
CA LEU A 114 -2.49 5.55 0.73
C LEU A 114 -2.53 7.08 0.70
N ALA A 115 -2.45 7.63 -0.49
CA ALA A 115 -2.54 9.07 -0.72
C ALA A 115 -3.38 9.37 -1.96
N ASP A 116 -4.07 10.49 -1.96
CA ASP A 116 -4.86 10.98 -3.08
C ASP A 116 -4.91 12.51 -3.10
N ARG A 117 -5.21 13.08 -4.27
CA ARG A 117 -5.46 14.52 -4.46
C ARG A 117 -6.91 14.87 -4.15
N ARG A 118 -7.40 14.44 -3.00
CA ARG A 118 -8.81 14.54 -2.58
C ARG A 118 -9.42 15.93 -2.71
N HIS A 119 -8.61 16.97 -2.49
CA HIS A 119 -9.06 18.36 -2.59
C HIS A 119 -9.25 18.85 -4.04
N GLU A 120 -8.64 18.14 -5.00
CA GLU A 120 -8.70 18.47 -6.42
C GLU A 120 -9.71 17.59 -7.18
N MET A 121 -10.17 16.48 -6.56
CA MET A 121 -11.04 15.50 -7.21
C MET A 121 -12.45 15.49 -6.64
N ARG A 122 -13.44 15.72 -7.50
CA ARG A 122 -14.87 15.56 -7.13
C ARG A 122 -15.26 14.11 -6.78
N ARG A 123 -14.46 13.10 -7.15
CA ARG A 123 -14.75 11.66 -7.04
C ARG A 123 -13.57 10.86 -6.47
N ALA A 124 -12.98 11.30 -5.35
CA ALA A 124 -11.86 10.61 -4.71
C ALA A 124 -12.20 9.19 -4.25
N LEU A 125 -13.40 8.97 -3.73
CA LEU A 125 -13.81 7.68 -3.16
C LEU A 125 -13.81 6.52 -4.18
N PRO A 126 -14.36 6.64 -5.39
CA PRO A 126 -14.26 5.59 -6.41
C PRO A 126 -12.83 5.22 -6.78
N VAL A 127 -11.92 6.19 -6.88
CA VAL A 127 -10.51 5.96 -7.21
C VAL A 127 -9.82 5.13 -6.11
N VAL A 128 -10.05 5.47 -4.84
CA VAL A 128 -9.52 4.71 -3.70
C VAL A 128 -10.07 3.28 -3.70
N LEU A 129 -11.36 3.08 -3.98
CA LEU A 129 -11.94 1.74 -4.08
C LEU A 129 -11.30 0.92 -5.21
N LEU A 130 -11.04 1.51 -6.38
CA LEU A 130 -10.36 0.83 -7.49
C LEU A 130 -8.92 0.47 -7.15
N LEU A 131 -8.18 1.33 -6.45
CA LEU A 131 -6.85 1.01 -5.93
C LEU A 131 -6.92 -0.15 -4.94
N MET A 132 -7.84 -0.13 -3.98
CA MET A 132 -8.04 -1.21 -3.01
C MET A 132 -8.44 -2.52 -3.70
N LYS A 133 -9.19 -2.46 -4.78
CA LYS A 133 -9.50 -3.62 -5.63
C LYS A 133 -8.23 -4.24 -6.22
N ARG A 134 -7.31 -3.43 -6.75
CA ARG A 134 -6.02 -3.92 -7.27
C ARG A 134 -5.16 -4.55 -6.18
N VAL A 135 -5.09 -3.91 -5.01
CA VAL A 135 -4.40 -4.46 -3.84
C VAL A 135 -5.00 -5.82 -3.45
N PHE A 136 -6.31 -5.93 -3.36
CA PHE A 136 -7.01 -7.17 -3.04
C PHE A 136 -6.70 -8.28 -4.07
N ASP A 137 -6.83 -7.99 -5.37
CA ASP A 137 -6.55 -8.95 -6.42
C ASP A 137 -5.09 -9.41 -6.41
N TYR A 138 -4.14 -8.49 -6.25
CA TYR A 138 -2.73 -8.83 -6.16
C TYR A 138 -2.42 -9.71 -4.95
N SER A 139 -2.96 -9.35 -3.79
CA SER A 139 -2.76 -10.10 -2.55
C SER A 139 -3.32 -11.50 -2.62
N THR A 140 -4.50 -11.69 -3.22
CA THR A 140 -5.14 -13.00 -3.36
C THR A 140 -4.58 -13.83 -4.49
N LEU A 141 -4.33 -13.24 -5.66
CA LEU A 141 -3.97 -13.97 -6.87
C LEU A 141 -2.46 -14.16 -7.03
N VAL A 142 -1.66 -13.17 -6.64
CA VAL A 142 -0.19 -13.20 -6.80
C VAL A 142 0.50 -13.64 -5.51
N LEU A 143 0.27 -12.94 -4.39
CA LEU A 143 0.93 -13.21 -3.12
C LEU A 143 0.36 -14.43 -2.40
N LYS A 144 -0.90 -14.82 -2.68
CA LYS A 144 -1.62 -15.84 -1.92
C LYS A 144 -1.65 -15.54 -0.43
N ALA A 145 -1.79 -14.26 -0.08
CA ALA A 145 -1.90 -13.81 1.29
C ALA A 145 -3.20 -14.34 1.94
N ASN A 146 -3.16 -14.55 3.25
CA ASN A 146 -4.33 -14.88 4.05
C ASN A 146 -4.94 -13.64 4.69
N ASP A 147 -4.11 -12.62 4.97
CA ASP A 147 -4.58 -11.36 5.55
C ASP A 147 -3.97 -10.14 4.88
N LEU A 148 -4.79 -9.11 4.70
CA LEU A 148 -4.36 -7.75 4.51
C LEU A 148 -4.43 -7.01 5.84
N CYS A 149 -3.33 -6.40 6.25
CA CYS A 149 -3.25 -5.58 7.45
C CYS A 149 -3.11 -4.11 7.08
N ILE A 150 -3.66 -3.22 7.90
CA ILE A 150 -3.53 -1.77 7.73
C ILE A 150 -3.34 -1.09 9.09
N THR A 151 -2.62 0.03 9.07
CA THR A 151 -2.57 0.97 10.18
C THR A 151 -3.25 2.26 9.75
N ILE A 152 -4.33 2.62 10.43
CA ILE A 152 -5.19 3.76 10.06
C ILE A 152 -5.35 4.77 11.19
N ASN A 153 -5.60 6.02 10.83
CA ASN A 153 -6.09 6.99 11.81
C ASN A 153 -7.54 6.61 12.19
N PRO A 154 -7.92 6.64 13.48
CA PRO A 154 -9.24 6.24 13.97
C PRO A 154 -10.43 6.88 13.25
N ARG A 155 -10.27 8.11 12.74
CA ARG A 155 -11.31 8.81 11.96
C ARG A 155 -11.75 8.07 10.69
N HIS A 156 -10.92 7.13 10.20
CA HIS A 156 -11.20 6.36 8.98
C HIS A 156 -11.75 4.95 9.26
N GLU A 157 -11.84 4.54 10.53
CA GLU A 157 -12.28 3.21 10.96
C GLU A 157 -13.61 2.79 10.32
N THR A 158 -14.62 3.67 10.40
CA THR A 158 -15.94 3.40 9.84
C THR A 158 -15.91 3.07 8.35
N TYR A 159 -15.04 3.74 7.58
CA TYR A 159 -14.88 3.48 6.16
C TYR A 159 -14.34 2.07 5.90
N TYR A 160 -13.23 1.70 6.54
CA TYR A 160 -12.60 0.40 6.32
C TYR A 160 -13.49 -0.76 6.80
N ARG A 161 -14.17 -0.60 7.93
CA ARG A 161 -15.04 -1.65 8.46
C ARG A 161 -16.33 -1.83 7.65
N ARG A 162 -16.99 -0.76 7.25
CA ARG A 162 -18.28 -0.85 6.56
C ARG A 162 -18.17 -1.15 5.07
N PHE A 163 -17.16 -0.61 4.41
CA PHE A 163 -17.04 -0.71 2.95
C PHE A 163 -16.01 -1.74 2.49
N LEU A 164 -15.03 -2.07 3.33
CA LEU A 164 -13.95 -2.97 2.95
C LEU A 164 -13.84 -4.18 3.89
N LEU A 165 -14.79 -4.38 4.81
CA LEU A 165 -14.91 -5.53 5.72
C LEU A 165 -13.70 -5.76 6.64
N PHE A 166 -12.87 -4.75 6.85
CA PHE A 166 -11.78 -4.84 7.81
C PHE A 166 -12.31 -5.01 9.24
N GLN A 167 -11.54 -5.70 10.06
CA GLN A 167 -11.83 -5.95 11.47
C GLN A 167 -10.68 -5.47 12.33
N GLN A 168 -10.96 -5.03 13.54
CA GLN A 168 -9.92 -4.59 14.47
C GLN A 168 -8.94 -5.73 14.78
N LEU A 169 -7.65 -5.44 14.60
CA LEU A 169 -6.54 -6.32 14.96
C LEU A 169 -5.87 -5.83 16.26
N GLY A 170 -5.64 -4.54 16.38
CA GLY A 170 -4.99 -3.93 17.56
C GLY A 170 -5.68 -2.65 17.99
N GLY A 171 -5.56 -2.32 19.29
CA GLY A 171 -6.14 -1.11 19.88
C GLY A 171 -5.41 0.18 19.50
N LEU A 172 -5.91 1.29 20.04
CA LEU A 172 -5.35 2.62 19.82
C LEU A 172 -3.92 2.72 20.36
N LYS A 173 -2.97 3.12 19.50
CA LYS A 173 -1.58 3.38 19.85
C LYS A 173 -1.11 4.69 19.22
N SER A 174 -0.04 5.26 19.77
CA SER A 174 0.69 6.39 19.20
C SER A 174 1.68 5.86 18.17
N TYR A 175 1.73 6.47 16.95
CA TYR A 175 2.55 5.97 15.85
C TYR A 175 3.70 6.96 15.55
N PRO A 176 4.96 6.65 15.96
CA PRO A 176 6.10 7.54 15.78
C PRO A 176 6.34 7.94 14.33
N SER A 177 6.26 6.99 13.40
CA SER A 177 6.46 7.22 11.95
C SER A 177 5.52 8.26 11.33
N VAL A 178 4.45 8.65 12.03
CA VAL A 178 3.52 9.73 11.66
C VAL A 178 3.38 10.78 12.77
N ARG A 179 4.49 11.16 13.40
CA ARG A 179 4.57 12.18 14.46
C ARG A 179 3.64 11.88 15.64
N ASN A 180 3.63 10.65 16.08
CA ASN A 180 2.81 10.18 17.21
C ASN A 180 1.29 10.39 17.02
N ASN A 181 0.81 10.53 15.78
CA ASN A 181 -0.62 10.54 15.53
C ASN A 181 -1.26 9.21 15.97
N PRO A 182 -2.53 9.25 16.41
CA PRO A 182 -3.24 8.05 16.84
C PRO A 182 -3.45 7.07 15.70
N ALA A 183 -3.24 5.81 15.98
CA ALA A 183 -3.35 4.71 15.01
C ALA A 183 -4.17 3.54 15.58
N LEU A 184 -4.91 2.87 14.70
CA LEU A 184 -5.57 1.59 14.94
C LEU A 184 -5.02 0.57 13.93
N ALA A 185 -4.79 -0.67 14.39
CA ALA A 185 -4.52 -1.78 13.49
C ALA A 185 -5.81 -2.48 13.11
N GLU A 186 -5.99 -2.69 11.82
CA GLU A 186 -7.09 -3.48 11.29
C GLU A 186 -6.58 -4.55 10.33
N ARG A 187 -7.35 -5.63 10.16
CA ARG A 187 -7.05 -6.72 9.24
C ARG A 187 -8.28 -7.08 8.41
N LEU A 188 -8.05 -7.51 7.19
CA LEU A 188 -9.03 -8.16 6.33
C LEU A 188 -8.62 -9.63 6.17
N ASP A 189 -9.41 -10.54 6.72
CA ASP A 189 -9.24 -11.98 6.54
C ASP A 189 -9.71 -12.38 5.14
N LEU A 190 -8.76 -12.63 4.23
CA LEU A 190 -9.04 -12.87 2.82
C LEU A 190 -9.71 -14.23 2.57
N ASP A 191 -9.51 -15.19 3.48
CA ASP A 191 -10.16 -16.49 3.41
C ASP A 191 -11.64 -16.34 3.78
N ARG A 192 -11.93 -15.65 4.87
CA ARG A 192 -13.29 -15.39 5.36
C ARG A 192 -14.12 -14.51 4.40
N VAL A 193 -13.53 -13.46 3.84
CA VAL A 193 -14.22 -12.59 2.87
C VAL A 193 -14.71 -13.39 1.67
N ARG A 194 -13.95 -14.37 1.21
CA ARG A 194 -14.38 -15.23 0.11
C ARG A 194 -15.63 -16.04 0.45
N GLU A 195 -15.70 -16.58 1.66
CA GLU A 195 -16.87 -17.34 2.16
C GLU A 195 -18.08 -16.44 2.39
N GLU A 196 -17.89 -15.27 3.00
CA GLU A 196 -18.96 -14.32 3.31
C GLU A 196 -19.56 -13.66 2.06
N CYS A 197 -18.80 -13.48 0.99
CA CYS A 197 -19.28 -12.89 -0.26
C CYS A 197 -20.18 -13.84 -1.08
N GLU A 198 -20.12 -15.15 -0.89
CA GLU A 198 -20.93 -16.12 -1.64
C GLU A 198 -22.44 -16.05 -1.36
N GLY A 199 -22.91 -15.21 -0.42
CA GLY A 199 -24.32 -15.13 -0.03
C GLY A 199 -24.92 -13.73 0.16
N ASN A 200 -24.14 -12.65 0.08
CA ASN A 200 -24.56 -11.30 0.50
C ASN A 200 -24.41 -10.21 -0.58
N ASP A 201 -24.61 -8.97 -0.20
CA ASP A 201 -24.69 -7.75 -1.01
C ASP A 201 -23.96 -7.81 -2.36
N ARG A 202 -24.72 -7.63 -3.45
CA ARG A 202 -24.19 -7.69 -4.83
C ARG A 202 -22.97 -6.78 -5.09
N LEU A 203 -22.88 -5.65 -4.39
CA LEU A 203 -21.77 -4.70 -4.59
C LEU A 203 -20.46 -5.23 -4.01
N LEU A 204 -20.50 -5.73 -2.78
CA LEU A 204 -19.35 -6.33 -2.12
C LEU A 204 -18.96 -7.63 -2.81
N THR A 205 -19.94 -8.48 -3.14
CA THR A 205 -19.70 -9.71 -3.90
C THR A 205 -18.97 -9.38 -5.21
N GLN A 206 -19.45 -8.42 -5.99
CA GLN A 206 -18.82 -8.04 -7.25
C GLN A 206 -17.41 -7.48 -7.03
N PHE A 207 -17.19 -6.63 -6.01
CA PHE A 207 -15.87 -6.10 -5.68
C PHE A 207 -14.86 -7.22 -5.37
N PHE A 208 -15.26 -8.24 -4.64
CA PHE A 208 -14.37 -9.33 -4.24
C PHE A 208 -14.32 -10.50 -5.24
N THR A 209 -15.29 -10.67 -6.12
CA THR A 209 -15.35 -11.79 -7.09
C THR A 209 -14.89 -11.42 -8.50
N ASP A 210 -15.11 -10.19 -8.96
CA ASP A 210 -14.60 -9.74 -10.26
C ASP A 210 -13.07 -9.67 -10.21
N ARG A 211 -12.42 -10.35 -11.11
CA ARG A 211 -10.96 -10.51 -11.06
C ARG A 211 -10.26 -9.74 -12.17
N THR A 212 -9.19 -9.05 -11.79
CA THR A 212 -8.25 -8.46 -12.72
C THR A 212 -7.47 -9.57 -13.47
N PRO A 213 -7.24 -9.46 -14.78
CA PRO A 213 -6.40 -10.40 -15.51
C PRO A 213 -4.99 -10.50 -14.91
N MET A 214 -4.49 -11.74 -14.73
CA MET A 214 -3.20 -12.02 -14.07
C MET A 214 -1.99 -11.36 -14.76
N GLY A 215 -2.02 -11.24 -16.11
CA GLY A 215 -0.97 -10.57 -16.86
C GLY A 215 -0.76 -9.13 -16.37
N THR A 216 -1.84 -8.36 -16.33
CA THR A 216 -1.85 -6.96 -15.90
C THR A 216 -1.45 -6.76 -14.42
N LEU A 217 -1.68 -7.77 -13.56
CA LEU A 217 -1.29 -7.69 -12.15
C LEU A 217 0.22 -7.84 -11.93
N ARG A 218 0.92 -8.57 -12.81
CA ARG A 218 2.36 -8.84 -12.67
C ARG A 218 3.23 -7.78 -13.30
N GLU A 219 2.68 -6.97 -14.19
CA GLU A 219 3.38 -5.86 -14.83
C GLU A 219 3.65 -4.76 -13.80
N ARG A 220 4.93 -4.58 -13.45
CA ARG A 220 5.38 -3.55 -12.52
C ARG A 220 6.82 -3.19 -12.79
N TYR A 221 7.20 -2.00 -12.40
CA TYR A 221 8.59 -1.58 -12.41
C TYR A 221 9.38 -2.28 -11.29
N MET A 222 10.56 -2.77 -11.64
CA MET A 222 11.53 -3.30 -10.69
C MET A 222 12.66 -2.28 -10.55
N MET A 223 12.91 -1.80 -9.35
CA MET A 223 13.98 -0.84 -9.10
C MET A 223 15.33 -1.43 -9.49
N THR A 224 16.14 -0.64 -10.17
CA THR A 224 17.55 -0.93 -10.47
C THR A 224 18.44 -0.54 -9.30
N ALA A 225 19.72 -0.94 -9.34
CA ALA A 225 20.70 -0.47 -8.35
C ALA A 225 20.83 1.06 -8.34
N GLU A 226 20.69 1.72 -9.50
CA GLU A 226 20.70 3.18 -9.61
C GLU A 226 19.48 3.81 -8.91
N ASP A 227 18.30 3.20 -9.01
CA ASP A 227 17.11 3.67 -8.31
C ASP A 227 17.23 3.53 -6.80
N VAL A 228 17.81 2.41 -6.34
CA VAL A 228 18.10 2.17 -4.92
C VAL A 228 19.04 3.24 -4.39
N GLN A 229 20.14 3.52 -5.11
CA GLN A 229 21.09 4.58 -4.76
C GLN A 229 20.38 5.94 -4.71
N ARG A 230 19.65 6.29 -5.76
CA ARG A 230 18.96 7.58 -5.88
C ARG A 230 17.95 7.81 -4.78
N PHE A 231 17.00 6.89 -4.60
CA PHE A 231 15.87 7.09 -3.67
C PHE A 231 16.26 6.98 -2.20
N PHE A 232 17.11 6.02 -1.83
CA PHE A 232 17.32 5.65 -0.44
C PHE A 232 18.61 6.18 0.17
N VAL A 233 19.51 6.72 -0.66
CA VAL A 233 20.82 7.25 -0.23
C VAL A 233 20.98 8.72 -0.60
N GLU A 234 20.69 9.09 -1.86
CA GLU A 234 20.95 10.46 -2.35
C GLU A 234 19.82 11.42 -2.03
N LEU A 235 18.56 11.01 -2.26
CA LEU A 235 17.38 11.86 -2.08
C LEU A 235 16.82 11.79 -0.67
N THR A 236 17.04 10.68 0.05
CA THR A 236 16.54 10.50 1.42
C THR A 236 17.58 9.85 2.31
N ASP A 237 17.43 9.98 3.63
CA ASP A 237 18.28 9.30 4.62
C ASP A 237 17.75 7.91 5.01
N THR A 238 16.87 7.32 4.20
CA THR A 238 16.13 6.10 4.54
C THR A 238 17.04 4.94 4.94
N PHE A 239 18.14 4.70 4.24
CA PHE A 239 19.06 3.62 4.60
C PHE A 239 19.94 3.97 5.79
N ARG A 240 20.26 5.25 5.99
CA ARG A 240 21.01 5.70 7.17
C ARG A 240 20.22 5.52 8.46
N GLU A 241 18.91 5.70 8.39
CA GLU A 241 17.99 5.54 9.52
C GLU A 241 17.53 4.08 9.74
N ALA A 242 17.75 3.20 8.77
CA ALA A 242 17.28 1.83 8.84
C ALA A 242 18.14 0.98 9.81
N PRO A 243 17.52 0.05 10.57
CA PRO A 243 18.24 -0.90 11.42
C PRO A 243 19.22 -1.78 10.62
N ALA A 244 20.39 -2.08 11.19
CA ALA A 244 21.46 -2.81 10.52
C ALA A 244 21.06 -4.21 10.04
N ASP A 245 20.20 -4.92 10.78
CA ASP A 245 19.67 -6.22 10.41
C ASP A 245 18.79 -6.15 9.15
N LYS A 246 17.99 -5.09 9.01
CA LYS A 246 17.19 -4.83 7.82
C LYS A 246 18.07 -4.53 6.60
N ILE A 247 19.10 -3.72 6.78
CA ILE A 247 20.09 -3.48 5.71
C ILE A 247 20.79 -4.79 5.31
N THR A 248 21.20 -5.61 6.27
CA THR A 248 21.81 -6.92 6.00
C THR A 248 20.85 -7.83 5.22
N TYR A 249 19.55 -7.77 5.48
CA TYR A 249 18.57 -8.50 4.68
C TYR A 249 18.50 -7.96 3.25
N LEU A 250 18.47 -6.64 3.08
CA LEU A 250 18.37 -5.98 1.78
C LEU A 250 19.60 -6.26 0.88
N THR A 251 20.81 -6.39 1.46
CA THR A 251 22.02 -6.74 0.68
C THR A 251 21.90 -8.06 -0.07
N ARG A 252 21.10 -8.99 0.45
CA ARG A 252 20.85 -10.28 -0.20
C ARG A 252 19.84 -10.20 -1.33
N LEU A 253 18.97 -9.19 -1.29
CA LEU A 253 17.90 -8.99 -2.28
C LEU A 253 18.35 -8.14 -3.47
N HIS A 254 19.37 -7.29 -3.27
CA HIS A 254 19.95 -6.44 -4.29
C HIS A 254 21.47 -6.68 -4.38
N PRO A 255 21.91 -7.88 -4.81
CA PRO A 255 23.33 -8.21 -4.88
C PRO A 255 24.10 -7.34 -5.89
N GLU A 256 23.40 -6.77 -6.87
CA GLU A 256 23.94 -5.86 -7.87
C GLU A 256 24.26 -4.46 -7.33
N TYR A 257 23.73 -4.09 -6.16
CA TYR A 257 23.99 -2.79 -5.55
C TYR A 257 25.36 -2.78 -4.85
N PRO A 258 26.19 -1.74 -5.02
CA PRO A 258 27.55 -1.69 -4.49
C PRO A 258 27.59 -1.37 -2.98
N TRP A 259 27.05 -2.25 -2.15
CA TRP A 259 26.93 -2.08 -0.69
C TRP A 259 28.23 -1.71 0.02
N GLY A 260 29.39 -2.11 -0.53
CA GLY A 260 30.71 -1.79 0.04
C GLY A 260 31.08 -0.30 0.00
N GLN A 261 30.41 0.49 -0.84
CA GLN A 261 30.58 1.95 -0.93
C GLN A 261 29.62 2.69 0.01
N TRP A 262 28.55 2.03 0.45
CA TRP A 262 27.61 2.56 1.41
C TRP A 262 28.10 2.21 2.82
N ARG A 263 28.54 3.22 3.56
CA ARG A 263 28.84 3.11 5.00
C ARG A 263 27.91 4.05 5.73
N PRO A 264 27.16 3.56 6.73
CA PRO A 264 26.32 4.40 7.60
C PRO A 264 27.16 5.41 8.37
#